data_339a7a5aeda53b3b02aa28517804cf00
#
_entry.id   339a7a5aeda53b3b02aa28517804cf00
#
_cell.length_a   1.000
_cell.length_b   1.000
_cell.length_c   1.000
_cell.angle_alpha   90.00
_cell.angle_beta   90.00
_cell.angle_gamma   90.00
#
_symmetry.space_group_name_H-M   'P 1'
#
loop_
_entity.id
_entity.type
_entity.pdbx_description
1 polymer ?
#
loop_
_entity_poly.entity_id
_entity_poly.type
_entity_poly.pdbx_seq_one_letter_code
_entity_poly.pdbx_strand_id
1 'polypeptide(L)'
;MEGETLGTFVMVKCNTSHSEADIASRIMAIDGEMKASMSIFDETSLLSQINRNECDTLDNHLIYNIELAERFYTLSSGAYDITVKPLTDAWGFGRDESKDTPNIDSILQFVGYDRIAIEDNRLVKQDSRTQIDLNSIAKGYTVDVVGEELEALGIVDYIVNIGGEVRCRGRNAEGKLWAIGIETPYDGNMAMDSIEKIITVDNGALATSGNYRRFYINDLGEKITHTIDPRTGYSVSSTLLSATVVAPSCAEADAAATMFMALGSEGGALELAKECERTLGWKYYFIYADGEGYKIECSEEYR
;
A
#
# COMPACT_ATOMS: atom_id res chain seq x y z
N MET A 1 -6.44 20.51 -8.46
CA MET A 1 -6.31 20.69 -7.01
C MET A 1 -5.05 19.98 -6.52
N GLU A 2 -4.27 20.62 -5.68
CA GLU A 2 -3.11 20.04 -5.00
C GLU A 2 -3.19 20.40 -3.52
N GLY A 3 -2.74 19.49 -2.63
CA GLY A 3 -2.82 19.67 -1.17
C GLY A 3 -2.16 18.53 -0.41
N GLU A 4 -2.57 18.33 0.85
CA GLU A 4 -2.11 17.25 1.71
C GLU A 4 -3.29 16.41 2.24
N THR A 5 -3.13 15.09 2.29
CA THR A 5 -4.07 14.13 2.86
C THR A 5 -3.30 12.90 3.35
N LEU A 6 -3.79 12.20 4.37
CA LEU A 6 -3.14 11.02 4.96
C LEU A 6 -1.65 11.21 5.30
N GLY A 7 -1.23 12.46 5.63
CA GLY A 7 0.17 12.77 5.93
C GLY A 7 1.09 12.81 4.70
N THR A 8 0.54 12.89 3.49
CA THR A 8 1.27 12.97 2.23
C THR A 8 0.59 13.95 1.26
N PHE A 9 1.20 14.15 0.08
CA PHE A 9 0.60 15.00 -0.94
C PHE A 9 -0.64 14.36 -1.57
N VAL A 10 -1.58 15.20 -2.00
CA VAL A 10 -2.70 14.82 -2.87
C VAL A 10 -2.71 15.70 -4.11
N MET A 11 -2.93 15.09 -5.28
CA MET A 11 -3.15 15.76 -6.54
C MET A 11 -4.38 15.18 -7.22
N VAL A 12 -5.34 16.04 -7.57
CA VAL A 12 -6.51 15.68 -8.36
C VAL A 12 -6.59 16.58 -9.59
N LYS A 13 -6.64 15.97 -10.77
CA LYS A 13 -6.96 16.66 -12.03
C LYS A 13 -8.20 16.00 -12.60
N CYS A 14 -9.20 16.80 -12.94
CA CYS A 14 -10.45 16.33 -13.53
C CYS A 14 -11.05 17.38 -14.45
N ASN A 15 -11.90 16.93 -15.36
CA ASN A 15 -12.70 17.80 -16.21
C ASN A 15 -14.11 17.91 -15.61
N THR A 16 -14.43 19.09 -15.01
CA THR A 16 -15.66 19.28 -14.26
C THR A 16 -16.10 20.73 -14.23
N SER A 17 -17.41 20.96 -14.01
CA SER A 17 -17.98 22.29 -13.71
C SER A 17 -18.03 22.59 -12.20
N HIS A 18 -17.75 21.62 -11.33
CA HIS A 18 -17.65 21.83 -9.89
C HIS A 18 -16.46 22.73 -9.55
N SER A 19 -16.60 23.53 -8.51
CA SER A 19 -15.49 24.38 -8.08
C SER A 19 -14.38 23.55 -7.43
N GLU A 20 -13.15 24.04 -7.52
CA GLU A 20 -12.01 23.40 -6.83
C GLU A 20 -12.23 23.32 -5.31
N ALA A 21 -12.86 24.36 -4.71
CA ALA A 21 -13.18 24.37 -3.29
C ALA A 21 -14.19 23.29 -2.88
N ASP A 22 -15.20 23.00 -3.74
CA ASP A 22 -16.16 21.92 -3.48
C ASP A 22 -15.47 20.55 -3.51
N ILE A 23 -14.67 20.27 -4.54
CA ILE A 23 -13.87 19.04 -4.65
C ILE A 23 -12.93 18.89 -3.45
N ALA A 24 -12.20 19.96 -3.08
CA ALA A 24 -11.29 19.93 -1.93
C ALA A 24 -12.01 19.63 -0.62
N SER A 25 -13.18 20.23 -0.39
CA SER A 25 -13.98 20.01 0.81
C SER A 25 -14.41 18.53 0.95
N ARG A 26 -14.81 17.88 -0.16
CA ARG A 26 -15.19 16.48 -0.18
C ARG A 26 -14.00 15.56 0.10
N ILE A 27 -12.85 15.83 -0.51
CA ILE A 27 -11.63 15.06 -0.26
C ILE A 27 -11.19 15.20 1.20
N MET A 28 -11.29 16.38 1.79
CA MET A 28 -10.98 16.59 3.21
C MET A 28 -11.96 15.86 4.13
N ALA A 29 -13.23 15.71 3.76
CA ALA A 29 -14.20 14.91 4.51
C ALA A 29 -13.82 13.44 4.47
N ILE A 30 -13.49 12.90 3.28
CA ILE A 30 -13.01 11.53 3.09
C ILE A 30 -11.72 11.30 3.91
N ASP A 31 -10.74 12.22 3.86
CA ASP A 31 -9.51 12.14 4.67
C ASP A 31 -9.83 12.00 6.17
N GLY A 32 -10.78 12.80 6.68
CA GLY A 32 -11.24 12.73 8.06
C GLY A 32 -11.86 11.37 8.41
N GLU A 33 -12.71 10.82 7.54
CA GLU A 33 -13.33 9.51 7.72
C GLU A 33 -12.29 8.37 7.71
N MET A 34 -11.37 8.38 6.74
CA MET A 34 -10.32 7.37 6.64
C MET A 34 -9.37 7.39 7.85
N LYS A 35 -8.99 8.58 8.31
CA LYS A 35 -8.17 8.73 9.52
C LYS A 35 -8.89 8.25 10.77
N ALA A 36 -10.14 8.61 10.95
CA ALA A 36 -10.95 8.18 12.09
C ALA A 36 -11.18 6.66 12.12
N SER A 37 -11.26 6.02 10.96
CA SER A 37 -11.41 4.57 10.84
C SER A 37 -10.08 3.83 10.96
N MET A 38 -9.12 4.08 10.06
CA MET A 38 -8.02 3.16 9.75
C MET A 38 -6.64 3.60 10.25
N SER A 39 -6.47 4.81 10.78
CA SER A 39 -5.14 5.29 11.17
C SER A 39 -4.59 4.52 12.38
N ILE A 40 -3.36 4.00 12.26
CA ILE A 40 -2.61 3.48 13.42
C ILE A 40 -1.84 4.59 14.15
N PHE A 41 -1.79 5.80 13.59
CA PHE A 41 -1.08 6.96 14.15
C PHE A 41 -2.00 7.84 15.00
N ASP A 42 -3.30 7.82 14.77
CA ASP A 42 -4.31 8.47 15.60
C ASP A 42 -4.79 7.51 16.68
N GLU A 43 -4.56 7.85 17.95
CA GLU A 43 -4.99 7.03 19.10
C GLU A 43 -6.51 6.92 19.24
N THR A 44 -7.24 7.88 18.69
CA THR A 44 -8.71 7.92 18.76
C THR A 44 -9.37 7.18 17.60
N SER A 45 -8.62 6.75 16.58
CA SER A 45 -9.15 5.99 15.45
C SER A 45 -9.75 4.65 15.90
N LEU A 46 -10.71 4.16 15.13
CA LEU A 46 -11.35 2.89 15.41
C LEU A 46 -10.34 1.73 15.40
N LEU A 47 -9.44 1.68 14.40
CA LEU A 47 -8.39 0.65 14.32
C LEU A 47 -7.43 0.70 15.51
N SER A 48 -7.05 1.89 15.98
CA SER A 48 -6.19 2.04 17.16
C SER A 48 -6.89 1.53 18.44
N GLN A 49 -8.19 1.79 18.61
CA GLN A 49 -8.99 1.26 19.71
C GLN A 49 -9.11 -0.28 19.65
N ILE A 50 -9.34 -0.84 18.45
CA ILE A 50 -9.39 -2.29 18.22
C ILE A 50 -8.04 -2.93 18.54
N ASN A 51 -6.94 -2.30 18.14
CA ASN A 51 -5.59 -2.79 18.43
C ASN A 51 -5.28 -2.82 19.94
N ARG A 52 -5.86 -1.89 20.71
CA ARG A 52 -5.76 -1.87 22.20
C ARG A 52 -6.82 -2.70 22.91
N ASN A 53 -7.71 -3.39 22.17
CA ASN A 53 -8.84 -4.16 22.69
C ASN A 53 -9.86 -3.32 23.50
N GLU A 54 -10.02 -2.05 23.17
CA GLU A 54 -11.02 -1.12 23.72
C GLU A 54 -12.35 -1.21 22.97
N CYS A 55 -12.31 -1.70 21.73
CA CYS A 55 -13.44 -1.92 20.83
C CYS A 55 -13.16 -3.17 19.97
N ASP A 56 -14.20 -3.81 19.49
CA ASP A 56 -14.13 -4.93 18.53
C ASP A 56 -15.03 -4.71 17.30
N THR A 57 -15.89 -3.69 17.31
CA THR A 57 -16.83 -3.38 16.23
C THR A 57 -16.09 -2.76 15.05
N LEU A 58 -16.34 -3.29 13.86
CA LEU A 58 -15.77 -2.82 12.60
C LEU A 58 -16.76 -1.92 11.86
N ASP A 59 -16.28 -0.87 11.24
CA ASP A 59 -16.99 -0.13 10.21
C ASP A 59 -16.80 -0.75 8.81
N ASN A 60 -17.48 -0.22 7.81
CA ASN A 60 -17.39 -0.74 6.45
C ASN A 60 -16.01 -0.58 5.84
N HIS A 61 -15.23 0.44 6.23
CA HIS A 61 -13.89 0.67 5.73
C HIS A 61 -12.92 -0.41 6.24
N LEU A 62 -13.00 -0.74 7.52
CA LEU A 62 -12.21 -1.81 8.12
C LEU A 62 -12.59 -3.17 7.57
N ILE A 63 -13.90 -3.48 7.47
CA ILE A 63 -14.37 -4.75 6.90
C ILE A 63 -13.81 -4.95 5.51
N TYR A 64 -14.00 -3.97 4.61
CA TYR A 64 -13.52 -4.06 3.23
C TYR A 64 -12.00 -4.34 3.15
N ASN A 65 -11.20 -3.57 3.89
CA ASN A 65 -9.75 -3.70 3.82
C ASN A 65 -9.24 -5.00 4.46
N ILE A 66 -9.86 -5.49 5.55
CA ILE A 66 -9.51 -6.77 6.16
C ILE A 66 -9.87 -7.93 5.23
N GLU A 67 -11.09 -7.95 4.65
CA GLU A 67 -11.51 -8.99 3.69
C GLU A 67 -10.64 -8.98 2.42
N LEU A 68 -10.29 -7.79 1.90
CA LEU A 68 -9.39 -7.70 0.76
C LEU A 68 -8.00 -8.23 1.11
N ALA A 69 -7.49 -7.93 2.31
CA ALA A 69 -6.20 -8.41 2.79
C ALA A 69 -6.11 -9.94 2.86
N GLU A 70 -7.21 -10.65 3.16
CA GLU A 70 -7.27 -12.13 3.15
C GLU A 70 -6.89 -12.73 1.80
N ARG A 71 -7.33 -12.11 0.71
CA ARG A 71 -6.97 -12.56 -0.65
C ARG A 71 -5.46 -12.49 -0.87
N PHE A 72 -4.82 -11.41 -0.42
CA PHE A 72 -3.37 -11.22 -0.57
C PHE A 72 -2.57 -12.14 0.38
N TYR A 73 -3.06 -12.35 1.60
CA TYR A 73 -2.51 -13.36 2.51
C TYR A 73 -2.50 -14.74 1.84
N THR A 74 -3.63 -15.14 1.27
CA THR A 74 -3.76 -16.44 0.59
C THR A 74 -2.88 -16.53 -0.65
N LEU A 75 -2.89 -15.50 -1.53
CA LEU A 75 -2.08 -15.45 -2.75
C LEU A 75 -0.58 -15.55 -2.46
N SER A 76 -0.12 -14.92 -1.40
CA SER A 76 1.30 -14.86 -1.03
C SER A 76 1.76 -15.98 -0.09
N SER A 77 0.85 -16.90 0.29
CA SER A 77 1.12 -17.94 1.32
C SER A 77 1.66 -17.29 2.61
N GLY A 78 1.02 -16.19 3.05
CA GLY A 78 1.30 -15.50 4.29
C GLY A 78 2.45 -14.47 4.24
N ALA A 79 3.07 -14.22 3.09
CA ALA A 79 4.08 -13.17 2.97
C ALA A 79 3.48 -11.75 3.08
N TYR A 80 2.24 -11.58 2.66
CA TYR A 80 1.43 -10.39 2.95
C TYR A 80 0.50 -10.70 4.12
N ASP A 81 0.59 -9.96 5.21
CA ASP A 81 -0.24 -10.16 6.39
C ASP A 81 -0.43 -8.86 7.14
N ILE A 82 -1.66 -8.41 7.29
CA ILE A 82 -1.99 -7.18 8.02
C ILE A 82 -1.81 -7.30 9.53
N THR A 83 -1.61 -8.49 10.08
CA THR A 83 -1.30 -8.67 11.50
C THR A 83 0.17 -8.43 11.83
N VAL A 84 0.95 -7.96 10.87
CA VAL A 84 2.39 -7.67 10.97
C VAL A 84 2.74 -6.53 11.94
N LYS A 85 1.76 -5.73 12.40
CA LYS A 85 1.98 -4.54 13.22
C LYS A 85 2.91 -4.75 14.42
N PRO A 86 2.80 -5.81 15.25
CA PRO A 86 3.72 -6.01 16.36
C PRO A 86 5.18 -6.20 15.94
N LEU A 87 5.41 -6.75 14.73
CA LEU A 87 6.74 -6.89 14.15
C LEU A 87 7.28 -5.55 13.64
N THR A 88 6.47 -4.79 12.90
CA THR A 88 6.88 -3.47 12.39
C THR A 88 7.17 -2.50 13.53
N ASP A 89 6.39 -2.52 14.61
CA ASP A 89 6.64 -1.74 15.82
C ASP A 89 7.97 -2.17 16.48
N ALA A 90 8.19 -3.46 16.65
CA ALA A 90 9.40 -4.00 17.26
C ALA A 90 10.69 -3.70 16.48
N TRP A 91 10.60 -3.60 15.16
CA TRP A 91 11.71 -3.17 14.29
C TRP A 91 11.85 -1.64 14.19
N GLY A 92 11.07 -0.84 14.95
CA GLY A 92 11.16 0.61 14.98
C GLY A 92 10.52 1.32 13.77
N PHE A 93 9.62 0.66 13.05
CA PHE A 93 8.84 1.26 11.96
C PHE A 93 7.43 1.70 12.37
N GLY A 94 7.06 1.48 13.64
CA GLY A 94 5.82 1.95 14.25
C GLY A 94 5.92 3.38 14.79
N ARG A 95 5.25 3.62 15.93
CA ARG A 95 5.31 4.90 16.65
C ARG A 95 6.62 5.08 17.42
N ASP A 96 7.12 4.01 18.02
CA ASP A 96 8.38 4.01 18.78
C ASP A 96 9.52 3.62 17.84
N GLU A 97 10.52 4.48 17.75
CA GLU A 97 11.70 4.27 16.91
C GLU A 97 12.79 3.45 17.63
N SER A 98 12.41 2.48 18.48
CA SER A 98 13.39 1.57 19.09
C SER A 98 14.08 0.76 17.99
N LYS A 99 15.41 0.70 18.06
CA LYS A 99 16.27 -0.06 17.13
C LYS A 99 16.90 -1.27 17.81
N ASP A 100 16.40 -1.67 18.96
CA ASP A 100 16.84 -2.89 19.64
C ASP A 100 16.43 -4.12 18.82
N THR A 101 17.28 -5.15 18.81
CA THR A 101 16.92 -6.41 18.15
C THR A 101 15.73 -7.06 18.87
N PRO A 102 14.57 -7.22 18.22
CA PRO A 102 13.38 -7.72 18.87
C PRO A 102 13.44 -9.22 19.16
N ASN A 103 12.69 -9.68 20.14
CA ASN A 103 12.47 -11.11 20.38
C ASN A 103 11.39 -11.63 19.43
N ILE A 104 11.83 -11.99 18.23
CA ILE A 104 10.96 -12.41 17.11
C ILE A 104 10.12 -13.63 17.47
N ASP A 105 10.73 -14.68 18.08
CA ASP A 105 10.01 -15.92 18.44
C ASP A 105 8.82 -15.65 19.36
N SER A 106 8.94 -14.68 20.25
CA SER A 106 7.84 -14.26 21.13
C SER A 106 6.71 -13.57 20.37
N ILE A 107 7.06 -12.71 19.38
CA ILE A 107 6.09 -11.92 18.61
C ILE A 107 5.34 -12.79 17.62
N LEU A 108 6.01 -13.72 16.95
CA LEU A 108 5.40 -14.65 15.98
C LEU A 108 4.27 -15.49 16.58
N GLN A 109 4.21 -15.65 17.91
CA GLN A 109 3.13 -16.40 18.57
C GLN A 109 1.75 -15.77 18.39
N PHE A 110 1.67 -14.47 18.09
CA PHE A 110 0.41 -13.73 17.94
C PHE A 110 0.34 -12.92 16.62
N VAL A 111 1.19 -13.22 15.64
CA VAL A 111 1.13 -12.74 14.26
C VAL A 111 0.61 -13.87 13.37
N GLY A 112 -0.26 -13.55 12.44
CA GLY A 112 -0.87 -14.49 11.49
C GLY A 112 -2.32 -14.11 11.20
N TYR A 113 -2.68 -13.97 9.92
CA TYR A 113 -4.05 -13.64 9.51
C TYR A 113 -5.07 -14.70 9.98
N ASP A 114 -4.67 -15.95 10.05
CA ASP A 114 -5.46 -17.07 10.56
C ASP A 114 -5.85 -16.96 12.05
N ARG A 115 -5.29 -15.96 12.77
CA ARG A 115 -5.61 -15.65 14.16
C ARG A 115 -6.71 -14.60 14.32
N ILE A 116 -7.24 -14.07 13.24
CA ILE A 116 -8.33 -13.11 13.25
C ILE A 116 -9.49 -13.63 12.41
N ALA A 117 -10.70 -13.20 12.74
CA ALA A 117 -11.91 -13.44 11.95
C ALA A 117 -12.86 -12.26 12.09
N ILE A 118 -13.72 -12.06 11.09
CA ILE A 118 -14.86 -11.14 11.16
C ILE A 118 -16.10 -11.94 11.45
N GLU A 119 -16.76 -11.67 12.58
CA GLU A 119 -18.03 -12.29 12.99
C GLU A 119 -19.02 -11.18 13.37
N ASP A 120 -20.18 -11.12 12.74
CA ASP A 120 -21.22 -10.12 13.01
C ASP A 120 -20.69 -8.66 13.05
N ASN A 121 -19.86 -8.26 12.09
CA ASN A 121 -19.15 -6.96 12.01
C ASN A 121 -18.24 -6.69 13.22
N ARG A 122 -17.69 -7.71 13.84
CA ARG A 122 -16.71 -7.61 14.93
C ARG A 122 -15.43 -8.35 14.57
N LEU A 123 -14.31 -7.79 15.01
CA LEU A 123 -13.03 -8.47 14.90
C LEU A 123 -12.84 -9.42 16.08
N VAL A 124 -12.82 -10.71 15.78
CA VAL A 124 -12.46 -11.76 16.74
C VAL A 124 -10.97 -12.02 16.63
N LYS A 125 -10.25 -11.98 17.74
CA LYS A 125 -8.82 -12.28 17.84
C LYS A 125 -8.60 -13.52 18.69
N GLN A 126 -7.81 -14.49 18.23
CA GLN A 126 -7.41 -15.65 19.05
C GLN A 126 -6.46 -15.29 20.17
N ASP A 127 -5.68 -14.21 20.00
CA ASP A 127 -4.78 -13.65 21.03
C ASP A 127 -4.98 -12.12 21.08
N SER A 128 -5.17 -11.57 22.26
CA SER A 128 -5.39 -10.13 22.46
C SER A 128 -4.18 -9.27 22.07
N ARG A 129 -3.00 -9.85 21.94
CA ARG A 129 -1.76 -9.18 21.46
C ARG A 129 -1.72 -9.00 19.95
N THR A 130 -2.56 -9.72 19.19
CA THR A 130 -2.67 -9.54 17.75
C THR A 130 -3.14 -8.13 17.43
N GLN A 131 -2.40 -7.44 16.55
CA GLN A 131 -2.69 -6.07 16.12
C GLN A 131 -2.61 -5.97 14.60
N ILE A 132 -3.45 -5.11 14.03
CA ILE A 132 -3.59 -4.91 12.58
C ILE A 132 -2.90 -3.62 12.16
N ASP A 133 -2.20 -3.66 11.02
CA ASP A 133 -1.69 -2.54 10.27
C ASP A 133 -2.24 -2.58 8.83
N LEU A 134 -2.95 -1.53 8.42
CA LEU A 134 -3.52 -1.39 7.09
C LEU A 134 -2.72 -0.44 6.18
N ASN A 135 -1.53 0.00 6.56
CA ASN A 135 -0.73 0.94 5.77
C ASN A 135 -0.36 0.44 4.37
N SER A 136 -0.42 -0.87 4.15
CA SER A 136 -0.15 -1.52 2.86
C SER A 136 -1.34 -1.54 1.89
N ILE A 137 -2.50 -1.00 2.29
CA ILE A 137 -3.74 -1.07 1.50
C ILE A 137 -4.61 0.19 1.68
N ALA A 138 -4.54 0.85 2.84
CA ALA A 138 -5.44 1.95 3.20
C ALA A 138 -5.27 3.19 2.31
N LYS A 139 -4.06 3.47 1.80
CA LYS A 139 -3.85 4.59 0.87
C LYS A 139 -4.51 4.33 -0.47
N GLY A 140 -4.27 3.15 -1.06
CA GLY A 140 -4.94 2.74 -2.29
C GLY A 140 -6.45 2.74 -2.15
N TYR A 141 -6.98 2.23 -1.05
CA TYR A 141 -8.41 2.28 -0.75
C TYR A 141 -8.94 3.72 -0.67
N THR A 142 -8.23 4.63 -0.03
CA THR A 142 -8.63 6.05 0.04
C THR A 142 -8.67 6.69 -1.35
N VAL A 143 -7.70 6.37 -2.22
CA VAL A 143 -7.70 6.81 -3.62
C VAL A 143 -8.93 6.30 -4.37
N ASP A 144 -9.34 5.05 -4.12
CA ASP A 144 -10.54 4.48 -4.71
C ASP A 144 -11.81 5.21 -4.24
N VAL A 145 -11.94 5.47 -2.94
CA VAL A 145 -13.08 6.23 -2.37
C VAL A 145 -13.17 7.65 -2.94
N VAL A 146 -12.03 8.33 -3.09
CA VAL A 146 -12.00 9.66 -3.76
C VAL A 146 -12.43 9.55 -5.22
N GLY A 147 -11.96 8.53 -5.95
CA GLY A 147 -12.37 8.28 -7.33
C GLY A 147 -13.88 8.04 -7.45
N GLU A 148 -14.45 7.23 -6.57
CA GLU A 148 -15.89 6.95 -6.50
C GLU A 148 -16.71 8.21 -6.18
N GLU A 149 -16.24 9.07 -5.29
CA GLU A 149 -16.88 10.37 -5.02
C GLU A 149 -16.90 11.27 -6.27
N LEU A 150 -15.78 11.32 -7.02
CA LEU A 150 -15.74 12.05 -8.30
C LEU A 150 -16.74 11.48 -9.30
N GLU A 151 -16.83 10.15 -9.40
CA GLU A 151 -17.80 9.46 -10.28
C GLU A 151 -19.26 9.74 -9.86
N ALA A 152 -19.55 9.78 -8.56
CA ALA A 152 -20.87 10.14 -8.03
C ALA A 152 -21.27 11.58 -8.39
N LEU A 153 -20.30 12.49 -8.56
CA LEU A 153 -20.50 13.85 -9.10
C LEU A 153 -20.65 13.90 -10.63
N GLY A 154 -20.63 12.75 -11.33
CA GLY A 154 -20.69 12.67 -12.79
C GLY A 154 -19.38 12.99 -13.50
N ILE A 155 -18.25 13.03 -12.77
CA ILE A 155 -16.92 13.28 -13.33
C ILE A 155 -16.38 11.95 -13.86
N VAL A 156 -16.13 11.88 -15.16
CA VAL A 156 -15.68 10.65 -15.84
C VAL A 156 -14.23 10.74 -16.33
N ASP A 157 -13.67 11.94 -16.38
CA ASP A 157 -12.30 12.21 -16.80
C ASP A 157 -11.50 12.75 -15.62
N TYR A 158 -10.74 11.89 -14.95
CA TYR A 158 -9.98 12.29 -13.77
C TYR A 158 -8.70 11.44 -13.56
N ILE A 159 -7.78 12.00 -12.81
CA ILE A 159 -6.68 11.32 -12.13
C ILE A 159 -6.60 11.79 -10.69
N VAL A 160 -6.55 10.84 -9.75
CA VAL A 160 -6.31 11.04 -8.33
C VAL A 160 -4.96 10.43 -8.01
N ASN A 161 -4.10 11.17 -7.32
CA ASN A 161 -2.83 10.67 -6.80
C ASN A 161 -2.69 11.08 -5.33
N ILE A 162 -2.53 10.11 -4.44
CA ILE A 162 -2.27 10.33 -3.01
C ILE A 162 -0.98 9.59 -2.64
N GLY A 163 0.10 10.33 -2.46
CA GLY A 163 1.38 9.79 -2.02
C GLY A 163 2.07 8.83 -3.00
N GLY A 164 1.63 8.77 -4.26
CA GLY A 164 2.14 7.87 -5.29
C GLY A 164 1.14 6.79 -5.71
N GLU A 165 0.12 6.51 -4.91
CA GLU A 165 -1.01 5.66 -5.26
C GLU A 165 -1.95 6.43 -6.18
N VAL A 166 -2.27 5.86 -7.35
CA VAL A 166 -2.97 6.56 -8.43
C VAL A 166 -4.17 5.76 -8.91
N ARG A 167 -5.32 6.43 -9.05
CA ARG A 167 -6.47 5.95 -9.81
C ARG A 167 -6.78 6.95 -10.92
N CYS A 168 -7.06 6.47 -12.12
CA CYS A 168 -7.47 7.32 -13.20
C CYS A 168 -8.61 6.70 -14.03
N ARG A 169 -9.39 7.58 -14.65
CA ARG A 169 -10.46 7.22 -15.56
C ARG A 169 -10.54 8.22 -16.70
N GLY A 170 -11.00 7.75 -17.87
CA GLY A 170 -11.22 8.60 -19.05
C GLY A 170 -9.93 9.18 -19.61
N ARG A 171 -9.97 10.45 -20.02
CA ARG A 171 -8.91 11.11 -20.78
C ARG A 171 -8.50 12.44 -20.13
N ASN A 172 -7.26 12.84 -20.38
CA ASN A 172 -6.79 14.17 -19.99
C ASN A 172 -7.35 15.26 -20.92
N ALA A 173 -7.06 16.52 -20.62
CA ALA A 173 -7.55 17.66 -21.40
C ALA A 173 -7.12 17.67 -22.88
N GLU A 174 -6.11 16.88 -23.25
CA GLU A 174 -5.64 16.71 -24.62
C GLU A 174 -6.29 15.50 -25.33
N GLY A 175 -7.23 14.81 -24.68
CA GLY A 175 -7.88 13.59 -25.18
C GLY A 175 -7.00 12.34 -25.14
N LYS A 176 -5.87 12.37 -24.41
CA LYS A 176 -4.93 11.24 -24.25
C LYS A 176 -5.19 10.49 -22.95
N LEU A 177 -4.71 9.24 -22.87
CA LEU A 177 -4.63 8.50 -21.63
C LEU A 177 -3.79 9.25 -20.58
N TRP A 178 -4.07 8.99 -19.30
CA TRP A 178 -3.28 9.52 -18.22
C TRP A 178 -1.91 8.88 -18.19
N ALA A 179 -0.86 9.70 -18.10
CA ALA A 179 0.53 9.26 -18.04
C ALA A 179 1.05 9.38 -16.61
N ILE A 180 1.63 8.28 -16.10
CA ILE A 180 2.11 8.16 -14.72
C ILE A 180 3.60 7.79 -14.78
N GLY A 181 4.43 8.51 -14.01
CA GLY A 181 5.86 8.25 -13.89
C GLY A 181 6.14 7.19 -12.82
N ILE A 182 6.95 6.18 -13.15
CA ILE A 182 7.56 5.26 -12.21
C ILE A 182 8.92 5.83 -11.83
N GLU A 183 9.18 5.98 -10.53
CA GLU A 183 10.43 6.56 -10.03
C GLU A 183 11.60 5.58 -10.07
N THR A 184 12.82 6.10 -10.25
CA THR A 184 14.06 5.34 -10.11
C THR A 184 14.32 5.04 -8.62
N PRO A 185 14.49 3.77 -8.20
CA PRO A 185 14.59 3.38 -6.80
C PRO A 185 16.03 3.48 -6.27
N TYR A 186 16.57 4.67 -6.07
CA TYR A 186 17.85 4.85 -5.38
C TYR A 186 17.64 5.31 -3.92
N ASP A 187 18.51 4.88 -3.02
CA ASP A 187 18.44 5.20 -1.61
C ASP A 187 18.45 6.72 -1.39
N GLY A 188 17.41 7.22 -0.70
CA GLY A 188 17.24 8.65 -0.44
C GLY A 188 16.50 9.41 -1.52
N ASN A 189 15.99 8.78 -2.57
CA ASN A 189 15.05 9.42 -3.51
C ASN A 189 13.73 9.78 -2.79
N MET A 190 13.59 11.05 -2.43
CA MET A 190 12.45 11.55 -1.64
C MET A 190 11.39 12.28 -2.47
N ALA A 191 11.68 12.61 -3.73
CA ALA A 191 10.84 13.58 -4.43
C ALA A 191 10.97 13.52 -5.95
N MET A 192 10.53 12.45 -6.60
CA MET A 192 10.39 12.39 -8.08
C MET A 192 11.57 13.01 -8.88
N ASP A 193 12.76 12.98 -8.31
CA ASP A 193 13.97 13.60 -8.90
C ASP A 193 14.40 12.88 -10.18
N SER A 194 13.97 11.63 -10.33
CA SER A 194 14.29 10.81 -11.48
C SER A 194 13.14 9.84 -11.80
N ILE A 195 12.68 9.87 -13.04
CA ILE A 195 11.65 8.97 -13.56
C ILE A 195 12.34 7.90 -14.42
N GLU A 196 12.14 6.63 -14.07
CA GLU A 196 12.64 5.48 -14.80
C GLU A 196 11.80 5.20 -16.06
N LYS A 197 10.46 5.24 -15.89
CA LYS A 197 9.51 4.89 -16.95
C LYS A 197 8.26 5.74 -16.85
N ILE A 198 7.70 6.10 -17.99
CA ILE A 198 6.34 6.66 -18.06
C ILE A 198 5.45 5.59 -18.64
N ILE A 199 4.37 5.26 -17.95
CA ILE A 199 3.32 4.35 -18.39
C ILE A 199 2.00 5.07 -18.54
N THR A 200 1.10 4.53 -19.34
CA THR A 200 -0.28 5.02 -19.47
C THR A 200 -1.25 4.01 -18.91
N VAL A 201 -2.24 4.48 -18.19
CA VAL A 201 -3.30 3.66 -17.60
C VAL A 201 -4.63 4.06 -18.20
N ASP A 202 -5.42 3.06 -18.63
CA ASP A 202 -6.77 3.25 -19.15
C ASP A 202 -7.79 2.66 -18.17
N ASN A 203 -8.51 3.53 -17.45
CA ASN A 203 -9.54 3.14 -16.48
C ASN A 203 -9.06 2.11 -15.44
N GLY A 204 -8.11 2.49 -14.62
CA GLY A 204 -7.53 1.62 -13.60
C GLY A 204 -6.70 2.39 -12.59
N ALA A 205 -5.91 1.66 -11.85
CA ALA A 205 -5.10 2.19 -10.78
C ALA A 205 -3.67 1.65 -10.82
N LEU A 206 -2.76 2.40 -10.20
CA LEU A 206 -1.35 2.07 -10.06
C LEU A 206 -0.88 2.37 -8.66
N ALA A 207 -0.08 1.47 -8.09
CA ALA A 207 0.66 1.74 -6.87
C ALA A 207 2.08 1.18 -6.97
N THR A 208 3.00 1.79 -6.20
CA THR A 208 4.41 1.39 -6.16
C THR A 208 4.87 1.26 -4.72
N SER A 209 5.37 0.10 -4.35
CA SER A 209 6.08 -0.16 -3.10
C SER A 209 7.58 -0.31 -3.36
N GLY A 210 8.41 0.16 -2.41
CA GLY A 210 9.87 0.07 -2.55
C GLY A 210 10.61 0.26 -1.23
N ASN A 211 11.75 -0.42 -1.10
CA ASN A 211 12.57 -0.46 0.11
C ASN A 211 13.70 0.60 0.14
N TYR A 212 13.65 1.61 -0.73
CA TYR A 212 14.64 2.67 -0.85
C TYR A 212 14.30 3.95 -0.08
N ARG A 213 13.03 4.12 0.34
CA ARG A 213 12.57 5.34 1.03
C ARG A 213 12.64 5.24 2.55
N ARG A 214 12.35 4.07 3.12
CA ARG A 214 12.21 3.90 4.57
C ARG A 214 13.02 2.69 5.04
N PHE A 215 14.23 2.96 5.53
CA PHE A 215 15.17 1.96 6.07
C PHE A 215 16.12 2.61 7.07
N TYR A 216 16.85 1.80 7.80
CA TYR A 216 18.01 2.22 8.57
C TYR A 216 19.12 1.17 8.48
N ILE A 217 20.34 1.56 8.85
CA ILE A 217 21.48 0.64 8.97
C ILE A 217 21.63 0.31 10.45
N ASN A 218 21.60 -0.97 10.81
CA ASN A 218 21.81 -1.43 12.18
C ASN A 218 23.30 -1.40 12.59
N ASP A 219 23.60 -1.72 13.85
CA ASP A 219 24.97 -1.73 14.40
C ASP A 219 25.88 -2.78 13.74
N LEU A 220 25.32 -3.76 13.05
CA LEU A 220 26.04 -4.79 12.28
C LEU A 220 26.33 -4.36 10.84
N GLY A 221 25.86 -3.18 10.42
CA GLY A 221 25.99 -2.68 9.05
C GLY A 221 24.94 -3.25 8.07
N GLU A 222 23.90 -3.90 8.57
CA GLU A 222 22.82 -4.47 7.75
C GLU A 222 21.74 -3.42 7.48
N LYS A 223 21.22 -3.39 6.25
CA LYS A 223 20.08 -2.55 5.86
C LYS A 223 18.79 -3.21 6.32
N ILE A 224 18.11 -2.58 7.27
CA ILE A 224 16.79 -2.98 7.77
C ILE A 224 15.74 -2.11 7.10
N THR A 225 14.86 -2.72 6.32
CA THR A 225 13.77 -2.03 5.62
C THR A 225 12.46 -2.22 6.36
N HIS A 226 11.49 -1.33 6.10
CA HIS A 226 10.17 -1.39 6.72
C HIS A 226 9.31 -2.58 6.24
N THR A 227 9.70 -3.25 5.15
CA THR A 227 9.02 -4.46 4.68
C THR A 227 9.52 -5.65 5.50
N ILE A 228 8.65 -6.15 6.37
CA ILE A 228 8.92 -7.31 7.22
C ILE A 228 8.18 -8.52 6.63
N ASP A 229 8.83 -9.67 6.56
CA ASP A 229 8.16 -10.95 6.25
C ASP A 229 7.48 -11.49 7.51
N PRO A 230 6.13 -11.53 7.58
CA PRO A 230 5.43 -11.97 8.78
C PRO A 230 5.66 -13.43 9.14
N ARG A 231 6.09 -14.25 8.17
CA ARG A 231 6.38 -15.68 8.36
C ARG A 231 7.68 -15.93 9.12
N THR A 232 8.63 -15.04 8.94
CA THR A 232 9.96 -15.12 9.58
C THR A 232 10.15 -14.10 10.68
N GLY A 233 9.42 -12.98 10.64
CA GLY A 233 9.53 -11.84 11.54
C GLY A 233 10.71 -10.92 11.25
N TYR A 234 11.46 -11.14 10.16
CA TYR A 234 12.63 -10.35 9.79
C TYR A 234 12.36 -9.42 8.59
N SER A 235 13.15 -8.35 8.51
CA SER A 235 13.17 -7.47 7.35
C SER A 235 13.56 -8.24 6.08
N VAL A 236 12.82 -8.00 4.99
CA VAL A 236 13.08 -8.66 3.70
C VAL A 236 14.38 -8.14 3.11
N SER A 237 15.36 -9.03 2.96
CA SER A 237 16.57 -8.78 2.19
C SER A 237 16.37 -9.31 0.78
N SER A 238 16.33 -8.42 -0.22
CA SER A 238 15.98 -8.77 -1.59
C SER A 238 16.66 -7.85 -2.59
N THR A 239 16.96 -8.39 -3.77
CA THR A 239 17.37 -7.56 -4.92
C THR A 239 16.20 -6.80 -5.54
N LEU A 240 14.93 -7.14 -5.25
CA LEU A 240 13.76 -6.37 -5.68
C LEU A 240 13.72 -5.04 -4.91
N LEU A 241 14.00 -3.95 -5.60
CA LEU A 241 14.06 -2.59 -5.06
C LEU A 241 12.71 -1.90 -5.09
N SER A 242 11.93 -2.17 -6.15
CA SER A 242 10.63 -1.53 -6.39
C SER A 242 9.70 -2.46 -7.14
N ALA A 243 8.46 -2.50 -6.71
CA ALA A 243 7.36 -3.21 -7.36
C ALA A 243 6.23 -2.23 -7.66
N THR A 244 5.97 -1.98 -8.95
CA THR A 244 4.81 -1.22 -9.43
C THR A 244 3.78 -2.20 -9.96
N VAL A 245 2.53 -2.03 -9.56
CA VAL A 245 1.40 -2.84 -10.03
C VAL A 245 0.32 -1.93 -10.62
N VAL A 246 -0.24 -2.36 -11.75
CA VAL A 246 -1.47 -1.79 -12.32
C VAL A 246 -2.58 -2.80 -12.15
N ALA A 247 -3.68 -2.38 -11.54
CA ALA A 247 -4.84 -3.21 -11.21
C ALA A 247 -6.16 -2.46 -11.44
N PRO A 248 -7.33 -3.14 -11.37
CA PRO A 248 -8.62 -2.48 -11.53
C PRO A 248 -8.93 -1.46 -10.42
N SER A 249 -8.47 -1.68 -9.19
CA SER A 249 -8.61 -0.76 -8.05
C SER A 249 -7.24 -0.39 -7.46
N CYS A 250 -7.19 0.77 -6.81
CA CYS A 250 -5.95 1.25 -6.19
C CYS A 250 -5.64 0.48 -4.90
N ALA A 251 -6.65 0.03 -4.16
CA ALA A 251 -6.47 -0.87 -3.02
C ALA A 251 -5.81 -2.19 -3.43
N GLU A 252 -6.24 -2.80 -4.56
CA GLU A 252 -5.60 -4.01 -5.08
C GLU A 252 -4.16 -3.74 -5.54
N ALA A 253 -3.90 -2.61 -6.23
CA ALA A 253 -2.55 -2.26 -6.68
C ALA A 253 -1.59 -2.04 -5.50
N ASP A 254 -2.02 -1.32 -4.45
CA ASP A 254 -1.24 -1.00 -3.25
C ASP A 254 -0.89 -2.28 -2.46
N ALA A 255 -1.91 -3.12 -2.17
CA ALA A 255 -1.70 -4.39 -1.49
C ALA A 255 -0.81 -5.35 -2.30
N ALA A 256 -1.01 -5.43 -3.65
CA ALA A 256 -0.19 -6.28 -4.52
C ALA A 256 1.27 -5.80 -4.56
N ALA A 257 1.51 -4.50 -4.69
CA ALA A 257 2.86 -3.95 -4.68
C ALA A 257 3.60 -4.29 -3.37
N THR A 258 2.93 -4.13 -2.22
CA THR A 258 3.48 -4.52 -0.91
C THR A 258 3.69 -6.03 -0.80
N MET A 259 2.74 -6.85 -1.27
CA MET A 259 2.86 -8.31 -1.32
C MET A 259 4.11 -8.76 -2.08
N PHE A 260 4.36 -8.19 -3.27
CA PHE A 260 5.53 -8.53 -4.06
C PHE A 260 6.84 -8.09 -3.39
N MET A 261 6.85 -6.94 -2.72
CA MET A 261 8.01 -6.53 -1.93
C MET A 261 8.27 -7.46 -0.74
N ALA A 262 7.21 -7.95 -0.08
CA ALA A 262 7.33 -8.89 1.03
C ALA A 262 7.79 -10.30 0.59
N LEU A 263 7.40 -10.75 -0.60
CA LEU A 263 7.93 -11.96 -1.21
C LEU A 263 9.39 -11.80 -1.63
N GLY A 264 9.74 -10.64 -2.17
CA GLY A 264 11.09 -10.39 -2.67
C GLY A 264 11.48 -11.28 -3.86
N SER A 265 12.75 -11.18 -4.28
CA SER A 265 13.29 -11.97 -5.39
C SER A 265 13.33 -13.48 -5.07
N GLU A 266 13.66 -13.84 -3.84
CA GLU A 266 13.83 -15.23 -3.41
C GLU A 266 12.48 -15.92 -3.10
N GLY A 267 11.45 -15.15 -2.74
CA GLY A 267 10.13 -15.66 -2.40
C GLY A 267 9.18 -15.84 -3.60
N GLY A 268 9.68 -15.66 -4.84
CA GLY A 268 8.91 -15.92 -6.06
C GLY A 268 7.99 -14.77 -6.49
N ALA A 269 8.32 -13.51 -6.14
CA ALA A 269 7.53 -12.34 -6.54
C ALA A 269 7.25 -12.26 -8.04
N LEU A 270 8.28 -12.52 -8.88
CA LEU A 270 8.14 -12.46 -10.34
C LEU A 270 7.23 -13.56 -10.90
N GLU A 271 7.36 -14.79 -10.41
CA GLU A 271 6.54 -15.91 -10.82
C GLU A 271 5.07 -15.68 -10.48
N LEU A 272 4.81 -15.20 -9.26
CA LEU A 272 3.45 -14.83 -8.83
C LEU A 272 2.90 -13.64 -9.63
N ALA A 273 3.72 -12.63 -9.96
CA ALA A 273 3.30 -11.50 -10.77
C ALA A 273 2.85 -11.93 -12.18
N LYS A 274 3.60 -12.84 -12.81
CA LYS A 274 3.22 -13.45 -14.11
C LYS A 274 1.93 -14.25 -14.01
N GLU A 275 1.74 -14.97 -12.91
CA GLU A 275 0.49 -15.71 -12.67
C GLU A 275 -0.70 -14.76 -12.46
N CYS A 276 -0.54 -13.69 -11.67
CA CYS A 276 -1.55 -12.66 -11.47
C CYS A 276 -1.86 -11.91 -12.79
N GLU A 277 -0.86 -11.62 -13.62
CA GLU A 277 -1.11 -11.05 -14.95
C GLU A 277 -2.01 -11.95 -15.79
N ARG A 278 -1.73 -13.26 -15.80
CA ARG A 278 -2.50 -14.23 -16.58
C ARG A 278 -3.91 -14.46 -16.04
N THR A 279 -4.11 -14.46 -14.72
CA THR A 279 -5.37 -14.86 -14.08
C THR A 279 -6.25 -13.70 -13.66
N LEU A 280 -5.64 -12.57 -13.26
CA LEU A 280 -6.32 -11.39 -12.74
C LEU A 280 -6.24 -10.18 -13.69
N GLY A 281 -5.41 -10.27 -14.73
CA GLY A 281 -5.19 -9.19 -15.68
C GLY A 281 -4.35 -8.03 -15.15
N TRP A 282 -3.71 -8.20 -13.98
CA TRP A 282 -2.82 -7.17 -13.43
C TRP A 282 -1.60 -6.99 -14.34
N LYS A 283 -0.99 -5.79 -14.27
CA LYS A 283 0.28 -5.53 -14.93
C LYS A 283 1.31 -5.18 -13.88
N TYR A 284 2.58 -5.47 -14.18
CA TYR A 284 3.66 -5.21 -13.25
C TYR A 284 4.87 -4.57 -13.93
N TYR A 285 5.64 -3.82 -13.14
CA TYR A 285 6.94 -3.27 -13.51
C TYR A 285 7.84 -3.33 -12.28
N PHE A 286 8.79 -4.26 -12.31
CA PHE A 286 9.70 -4.54 -11.20
C PHE A 286 11.11 -4.08 -11.53
N ILE A 287 11.76 -3.44 -10.57
CA ILE A 287 13.13 -2.96 -10.67
C ILE A 287 13.97 -3.71 -9.64
N TYR A 288 14.99 -4.41 -10.13
CA TYR A 288 15.92 -5.17 -9.32
C TYR A 288 17.29 -4.52 -9.31
N ALA A 289 18.05 -4.66 -8.22
CA ALA A 289 19.47 -4.35 -8.19
C ALA A 289 20.23 -5.35 -9.07
N ASP A 290 21.16 -4.85 -9.90
CA ASP A 290 22.04 -5.65 -10.75
C ASP A 290 23.43 -5.01 -10.80
N GLY A 291 24.32 -5.43 -9.88
CA GLY A 291 25.63 -4.81 -9.67
C GLY A 291 25.48 -3.34 -9.27
N GLU A 292 26.07 -2.43 -10.06
CA GLU A 292 25.92 -0.97 -9.87
C GLU A 292 24.72 -0.38 -10.64
N GLY A 293 23.90 -1.22 -11.29
CA GLY A 293 22.76 -0.82 -12.12
C GLY A 293 21.46 -1.48 -11.70
N TYR A 294 20.50 -1.48 -12.63
CA TYR A 294 19.17 -2.04 -12.44
C TYR A 294 18.84 -3.03 -13.54
N LYS A 295 18.13 -4.08 -13.17
CA LYS A 295 17.45 -5.01 -14.08
C LYS A 295 15.95 -4.80 -13.97
N ILE A 296 15.26 -4.71 -15.12
CA ILE A 296 13.81 -4.52 -15.18
C ILE A 296 13.16 -5.82 -15.65
N GLU A 297 12.11 -6.22 -14.92
CA GLU A 297 11.17 -7.26 -15.32
C GLU A 297 9.76 -6.67 -15.33
N CYS A 298 9.06 -6.75 -16.45
CA CYS A 298 7.76 -6.11 -16.59
C CYS A 298 6.83 -6.85 -17.55
N SER A 299 5.54 -6.52 -17.49
CA SER A 299 4.54 -6.90 -18.46
C SER A 299 4.95 -6.46 -19.87
N GLU A 300 4.56 -7.24 -20.89
CA GLU A 300 5.03 -7.03 -22.28
C GLU A 300 4.71 -5.63 -22.79
N GLU A 301 3.57 -5.07 -22.43
CA GLU A 301 3.15 -3.72 -22.85
C GLU A 301 4.02 -2.59 -22.31
N TYR A 302 4.85 -2.84 -21.29
CA TYR A 302 5.74 -1.84 -20.67
C TYR A 302 7.22 -1.99 -21.06
N ARG A 303 7.54 -2.94 -21.95
CA ARG A 303 8.90 -3.15 -22.49
C ARG A 303 9.41 -2.02 -23.36
#